data_1e769d9fea890f03f4c57076b9243bca
#
_entry.id   1e769d9fea890f03f4c57076b9243bca
#
_cell.length_a   1.000
_cell.length_b   1.000
_cell.length_c   1.000
_cell.angle_alpha   90.00
_cell.angle_beta   90.00
_cell.angle_gamma   90.00
#
_symmetry.space_group_name_H-M   'P 1'
#
loop_
_entity.id
_entity.type
_entity.pdbx_description
1 polymer ?
#
loop_
_entity_poly.entity_id
_entity_poly.type
_entity_poly.pdbx_seq_one_letter_code
_entity_poly.pdbx_strand_id
1 'polypeptide(L)'
;MIGRDTTTLVVVDVQEGFRSYDTFDEVARQCGRLVEGARILEVPAIATEQYPKGLKHTAPEVGLDGEPVVEKTVFSAVRADGFDVTTPQALVCGIEAHVCVAQTVLDLLDRGVEVQVAVDATGSRHAVDKEVGLRRLERAGATLTTVEAALLELCERAGTPEFKAVQKVIL
;
A
#
# COMPACT_ATOMS: atom_id res chain seq x y z
N MET A 1 3.19 -9.44 13.36
CA MET A 1 2.11 -9.83 12.43
C MET A 1 1.02 -8.76 12.47
N ILE A 2 0.38 -8.51 11.34
CA ILE A 2 -0.76 -7.60 11.23
C ILE A 2 -2.08 -8.33 11.51
N GLY A 3 -3.05 -7.62 12.07
CA GLY A 3 -4.37 -8.15 12.38
C GLY A 3 -5.49 -7.41 11.65
N ARG A 4 -6.57 -8.10 11.33
CA ARG A 4 -7.72 -7.56 10.58
C ARG A 4 -8.30 -6.30 11.24
N ASP A 5 -8.52 -6.35 12.55
CA ASP A 5 -9.17 -5.27 13.31
C ASP A 5 -8.20 -4.13 13.71
N THR A 6 -6.91 -4.29 13.44
CA THR A 6 -5.86 -3.39 13.89
C THR A 6 -5.05 -2.77 12.76
N THR A 7 -5.39 -3.07 11.51
CA THR A 7 -4.63 -2.64 10.32
C THR A 7 -5.46 -1.73 9.42
N THR A 8 -4.81 -0.71 8.84
CA THR A 8 -5.31 0.03 7.68
C THR A 8 -4.40 -0.24 6.48
N LEU A 9 -4.98 -0.57 5.32
CA LEU A 9 -4.26 -0.61 4.05
C LEU A 9 -4.06 0.83 3.54
N VAL A 10 -2.82 1.18 3.21
CA VAL A 10 -2.44 2.48 2.65
C VAL A 10 -1.87 2.29 1.25
N VAL A 11 -2.58 2.77 0.24
CA VAL A 11 -2.18 2.71 -1.18
C VAL A 11 -1.64 4.07 -1.61
N VAL A 12 -0.34 4.15 -1.85
CA VAL A 12 0.35 5.42 -2.10
C VAL A 12 0.55 5.65 -3.59
N ASP A 13 -0.15 6.64 -4.16
CA ASP A 13 0.12 7.29 -5.45
C ASP A 13 0.28 6.32 -6.66
N VAL A 14 -0.53 5.30 -6.78
CA VAL A 14 -0.50 4.37 -7.93
C VAL A 14 -1.25 4.99 -9.11
N GLN A 15 -0.65 6.01 -9.73
CA GLN A 15 -1.29 6.90 -10.69
C GLN A 15 -0.86 6.65 -12.14
N GLU A 16 -1.75 6.94 -13.08
CA GLU A 16 -1.54 6.83 -14.54
C GLU A 16 -0.28 7.56 -15.04
N GLY A 17 0.15 8.61 -14.34
CA GLY A 17 1.37 9.35 -14.67
C GLY A 17 2.65 8.51 -14.58
N PHE A 18 2.62 7.41 -13.85
CA PHE A 18 3.74 6.47 -13.71
C PHE A 18 3.68 5.27 -14.66
N ARG A 19 2.69 5.22 -15.56
CA ARG A 19 2.46 4.10 -16.51
C ARG A 19 3.68 3.72 -17.35
N SER A 20 4.59 4.67 -17.58
CA SER A 20 5.82 4.43 -18.35
C SER A 20 6.92 3.67 -17.59
N TYR A 21 6.74 3.38 -16.30
CA TYR A 21 7.71 2.58 -15.54
C TYR A 21 7.55 1.10 -15.88
N ASP A 22 8.63 0.40 -16.15
CA ASP A 22 8.63 -1.00 -16.58
C ASP A 22 7.87 -1.94 -15.62
N THR A 23 7.84 -1.60 -14.33
CA THR A 23 7.16 -2.41 -13.30
C THR A 23 5.76 -1.92 -12.95
N PHE A 24 5.26 -0.86 -13.59
CA PHE A 24 4.01 -0.20 -13.18
C PHE A 24 2.81 -1.14 -13.21
N ASP A 25 2.60 -1.84 -14.32
CA ASP A 25 1.43 -2.71 -14.49
C ASP A 25 1.39 -3.84 -13.47
N GLU A 26 2.56 -4.38 -13.10
CA GLU A 26 2.65 -5.40 -12.07
C GLU A 26 2.32 -4.80 -10.69
N VAL A 27 2.91 -3.66 -10.35
CA VAL A 27 2.67 -2.97 -9.07
C VAL A 27 1.19 -2.59 -8.94
N ALA A 28 0.58 -2.02 -9.98
CA ALA A 28 -0.83 -1.64 -9.96
C ALA A 28 -1.74 -2.85 -9.74
N ARG A 29 -1.46 -3.98 -10.40
CA ARG A 29 -2.18 -5.24 -10.23
C ARG A 29 -2.03 -5.80 -8.82
N GLN A 30 -0.82 -5.79 -8.26
CA GLN A 30 -0.56 -6.25 -6.89
C GLN A 30 -1.24 -5.34 -5.85
N CYS A 31 -1.25 -4.03 -6.06
CA CYS A 31 -2.04 -3.10 -5.24
C CYS A 31 -3.55 -3.42 -5.33
N GLY A 32 -4.05 -3.73 -6.53
CA GLY A 32 -5.44 -4.15 -6.72
C GLY A 32 -5.79 -5.44 -5.95
N ARG A 33 -4.87 -6.41 -5.90
CA ARG A 33 -5.04 -7.61 -5.07
C ARG A 33 -5.12 -7.26 -3.58
N LEU A 34 -4.31 -6.34 -3.10
CA LEU A 34 -4.40 -5.87 -1.70
C LEU A 34 -5.71 -5.18 -1.41
N VAL A 35 -6.18 -4.30 -2.30
CA VAL A 35 -7.46 -3.58 -2.14
C VAL A 35 -8.63 -4.57 -2.12
N GLU A 36 -8.68 -5.51 -3.05
CA GLU A 36 -9.74 -6.52 -3.09
C GLU A 36 -9.68 -7.47 -1.88
N GLY A 37 -8.48 -7.90 -1.50
CA GLY A 37 -8.28 -8.72 -0.29
C GLY A 37 -8.68 -7.99 0.98
N ALA A 38 -8.33 -6.72 1.12
CA ALA A 38 -8.74 -5.87 2.24
C ALA A 38 -10.27 -5.74 2.31
N ARG A 39 -10.93 -5.53 1.15
CA ARG A 39 -12.40 -5.46 1.06
C ARG A 39 -13.06 -6.79 1.50
N ILE A 40 -12.57 -7.92 1.04
CA ILE A 40 -13.05 -9.27 1.46
C ILE A 40 -12.91 -9.46 2.96
N LEU A 41 -11.82 -8.95 3.55
CA LEU A 41 -11.48 -9.12 4.96
C LEU A 41 -12.01 -7.99 5.84
N GLU A 42 -12.73 -7.01 5.27
CA GLU A 42 -13.26 -5.82 5.96
C GLU A 42 -12.16 -4.97 6.64
N VAL A 43 -10.94 -4.99 6.06
CA VAL A 43 -9.83 -4.14 6.48
C VAL A 43 -10.00 -2.76 5.85
N PRO A 44 -10.01 -1.66 6.61
CA PRO A 44 -10.12 -0.33 6.05
C PRO A 44 -8.94 0.00 5.14
N ALA A 45 -9.23 0.68 4.04
CA ALA A 45 -8.22 1.12 3.09
C ALA A 45 -8.34 2.61 2.79
N ILE A 46 -7.20 3.26 2.54
CA ILE A 46 -7.10 4.66 2.11
C ILE A 46 -6.05 4.74 1.00
N ALA A 47 -6.35 5.51 -0.04
CA ALA A 47 -5.44 5.76 -1.13
C ALA A 47 -5.01 7.24 -1.17
N THR A 48 -3.88 7.52 -1.81
CA THR A 48 -3.43 8.90 -2.06
C THR A 48 -3.15 9.15 -3.53
N GLU A 49 -3.27 10.41 -3.95
CA GLU A 49 -2.91 10.90 -5.28
C GLU A 49 -1.97 12.11 -5.15
N GLN A 50 -0.73 11.96 -5.62
CA GLN A 50 0.26 13.04 -5.67
C GLN A 50 -0.02 13.93 -6.86
N TYR A 51 -0.32 15.24 -6.60
CA TYR A 51 -0.48 16.26 -7.61
C TYR A 51 -1.22 15.77 -8.87
N PRO A 52 -2.52 15.38 -8.78
CA PRO A 52 -3.24 14.69 -9.87
C PRO A 52 -3.34 15.51 -11.16
N LYS A 53 -3.22 16.85 -11.09
CA LYS A 53 -3.11 17.69 -12.30
C LYS A 53 -1.90 17.34 -13.17
N GLY A 54 -0.81 16.84 -12.57
CA GLY A 54 0.40 16.42 -13.28
C GLY A 54 0.47 14.90 -13.47
N LEU A 55 0.13 14.13 -12.44
CA LEU A 55 0.27 12.67 -12.43
C LEU A 55 -1.02 11.90 -12.74
N LYS A 56 -2.12 12.63 -13.01
CA LYS A 56 -3.45 12.04 -13.27
C LYS A 56 -4.00 11.31 -12.03
N HIS A 57 -5.02 10.49 -12.23
CA HIS A 57 -5.69 9.75 -11.17
C HIS A 57 -5.11 8.35 -11.01
N THR A 58 -5.52 7.70 -9.92
CA THR A 58 -5.18 6.30 -9.62
C THR A 58 -5.54 5.40 -10.79
N ALA A 59 -4.66 4.46 -11.09
CA ALA A 59 -4.84 3.50 -12.18
C ALA A 59 -6.04 2.57 -11.93
N PRO A 60 -6.84 2.27 -12.97
CA PRO A 60 -8.03 1.42 -12.82
C PRO A 60 -7.74 0.03 -12.24
N GLU A 61 -6.55 -0.51 -12.48
CA GLU A 61 -6.12 -1.83 -12.01
C GLU A 61 -6.08 -1.92 -10.46
N VAL A 62 -5.97 -0.78 -9.78
CA VAL A 62 -6.03 -0.72 -8.30
C VAL A 62 -7.44 -1.04 -7.80
N GLY A 63 -8.46 -0.79 -8.61
CA GLY A 63 -9.84 -1.22 -8.32
C GLY A 63 -10.49 -0.56 -7.11
N LEU A 64 -10.18 0.73 -6.85
CA LEU A 64 -10.86 1.50 -5.80
C LEU A 64 -12.35 1.61 -6.10
N ASP A 65 -13.19 1.29 -5.12
CA ASP A 65 -14.66 1.34 -5.20
C ASP A 65 -15.24 1.87 -3.87
N GLY A 66 -15.10 3.18 -3.68
CA GLY A 66 -15.58 3.89 -2.49
C GLY A 66 -14.54 4.07 -1.38
N GLU A 67 -13.35 3.51 -1.49
CA GLU A 67 -12.24 3.79 -0.58
C GLU A 67 -11.87 5.29 -0.65
N PRO A 68 -11.57 5.94 0.50
CA PRO A 68 -11.16 7.34 0.53
C PRO A 68 -9.89 7.57 -0.30
N VAL A 69 -9.87 8.63 -1.12
CA VAL A 69 -8.71 9.08 -1.87
C VAL A 69 -8.33 10.49 -1.44
N VAL A 70 -7.09 10.67 -1.00
CA VAL A 70 -6.55 11.96 -0.54
C VAL A 70 -5.61 12.52 -1.57
N GLU A 71 -5.96 13.66 -2.16
CA GLU A 71 -5.06 14.42 -3.02
C GLU A 71 -4.01 15.17 -2.18
N LYS A 72 -2.76 15.14 -2.60
CA LYS A 72 -1.67 15.80 -1.87
C LYS A 72 -0.62 16.43 -2.79
N THR A 73 0.09 17.43 -2.27
CA THR A 73 1.28 18.02 -2.89
C THR A 73 2.54 17.73 -2.08
N VAL A 74 2.40 17.43 -0.81
CA VAL A 74 3.46 16.91 0.06
C VAL A 74 3.76 15.45 -0.29
N PHE A 75 5.00 14.98 -0.11
CA PHE A 75 5.35 13.61 -0.46
C PHE A 75 4.81 12.59 0.55
N SER A 76 4.96 12.86 1.83
CA SER A 76 4.38 12.00 2.86
C SER A 76 2.85 12.17 2.93
N ALA A 77 2.12 11.08 2.82
CA ALA A 77 0.66 11.06 3.01
C ALA A 77 0.26 11.56 4.41
N VAL A 78 1.05 11.23 5.41
CA VAL A 78 0.82 11.59 6.83
C VAL A 78 0.74 13.09 7.07
N ARG A 79 1.32 13.88 6.17
CA ARG A 79 1.34 15.37 6.23
C ARG A 79 0.27 16.00 5.36
N ALA A 80 -0.55 15.21 4.68
CA ALA A 80 -1.63 15.70 3.84
C ALA A 80 -2.90 15.91 4.66
N ASP A 81 -3.63 16.99 4.36
CA ASP A 81 -4.94 17.24 4.96
C ASP A 81 -5.92 16.12 4.54
N GLY A 82 -6.64 15.58 5.51
CA GLY A 82 -7.62 14.51 5.28
C GLY A 82 -7.05 13.09 5.26
N PHE A 83 -5.71 12.93 5.34
CA PHE A 83 -5.12 11.61 5.53
C PHE A 83 -5.13 11.22 7.02
N ASP A 84 -5.75 10.10 7.33
CA ASP A 84 -5.79 9.60 8.70
C ASP A 84 -5.68 8.07 8.75
N VAL A 85 -4.77 7.58 9.60
CA VAL A 85 -4.62 6.18 9.97
C VAL A 85 -4.74 6.11 11.48
N THR A 86 -5.89 5.67 11.95
CA THR A 86 -6.22 5.59 13.39
C THR A 86 -5.91 4.22 14.00
N THR A 87 -5.62 3.23 13.17
CA THR A 87 -5.26 1.88 13.59
C THR A 87 -3.81 1.82 14.05
N PRO A 88 -3.47 0.93 15.00
CA PRO A 88 -2.08 0.79 15.48
C PRO A 88 -1.14 0.17 14.45
N GLN A 89 -1.68 -0.41 13.37
CA GLN A 89 -0.91 -1.06 12.31
C GLN A 89 -1.28 -0.50 10.93
N ALA A 90 -0.32 -0.49 9.99
CA ALA A 90 -0.54 -0.13 8.60
C ALA A 90 0.15 -1.13 7.67
N LEU A 91 -0.55 -1.54 6.61
CA LEU A 91 0.01 -2.24 5.46
C LEU A 91 0.15 -1.25 4.32
N VAL A 92 1.37 -0.98 3.88
CA VAL A 92 1.66 0.07 2.90
C VAL A 92 2.13 -0.54 1.58
N CYS A 93 1.65 0.01 0.47
CA CYS A 93 2.06 -0.30 -0.90
C CYS A 93 2.04 0.95 -1.78
N GLY A 94 2.55 0.90 -3.01
CA GLY A 94 2.44 1.96 -4.00
C GLY A 94 3.75 2.48 -4.58
N ILE A 95 3.76 3.75 -5.02
CA ILE A 95 4.83 4.39 -5.82
C ILE A 95 5.12 5.80 -5.28
N GLU A 96 6.40 6.23 -5.17
CA GLU A 96 7.65 5.51 -5.37
C GLU A 96 8.22 5.08 -4.02
N ALA A 97 8.78 3.89 -3.99
CA ALA A 97 9.37 3.26 -2.79
C ALA A 97 10.33 4.18 -2.02
N HIS A 98 11.12 4.99 -2.72
CA HIS A 98 12.15 5.85 -2.15
C HIS A 98 11.67 7.30 -1.87
N VAL A 99 10.47 7.68 -2.28
CA VAL A 99 9.90 9.03 -2.12
C VAL A 99 8.64 9.00 -1.27
N CYS A 100 7.46 8.92 -1.91
CA CYS A 100 6.18 9.04 -1.21
C CYS A 100 5.93 7.87 -0.24
N VAL A 101 6.21 6.63 -0.67
CA VAL A 101 6.11 5.46 0.20
C VAL A 101 7.09 5.60 1.37
N ALA A 102 8.36 5.90 1.10
CA ALA A 102 9.36 6.03 2.16
C ALA A 102 9.00 7.08 3.20
N GLN A 103 8.64 8.29 2.76
CA GLN A 103 8.31 9.38 3.68
C GLN A 103 7.03 9.08 4.48
N THR A 104 6.03 8.46 3.85
CA THR A 104 4.80 8.06 4.54
C THR A 104 5.09 7.01 5.60
N VAL A 105 5.85 5.96 5.27
CA VAL A 105 6.21 4.91 6.23
C VAL A 105 7.03 5.45 7.40
N LEU A 106 8.02 6.30 7.13
CA LEU A 106 8.85 6.90 8.19
C LEU A 106 8.02 7.77 9.14
N ASP A 107 7.10 8.59 8.61
CA ASP A 107 6.23 9.42 9.43
C ASP A 107 5.19 8.57 10.20
N LEU A 108 4.71 7.44 9.67
CA LEU A 108 3.86 6.49 10.40
C LEU A 108 4.61 5.82 11.55
N LEU A 109 5.84 5.35 11.31
CA LEU A 109 6.71 4.77 12.35
C LEU A 109 7.01 5.79 13.47
N ASP A 110 7.26 7.05 13.12
CA ASP A 110 7.50 8.14 14.08
C ASP A 110 6.26 8.43 14.96
N ARG A 111 5.06 8.15 14.45
CA ARG A 111 3.80 8.20 15.21
C ARG A 111 3.52 6.95 16.05
N GLY A 112 4.42 5.97 16.03
CA GLY A 112 4.26 4.71 16.77
C GLY A 112 3.37 3.68 16.10
N VAL A 113 3.04 3.85 14.82
CA VAL A 113 2.31 2.85 14.02
C VAL A 113 3.27 1.73 13.62
N GLU A 114 2.89 0.48 13.82
CA GLU A 114 3.62 -0.67 13.29
C GLU A 114 3.35 -0.79 11.77
N VAL A 115 4.40 -0.75 10.95
CA VAL A 115 4.24 -0.73 9.49
C VAL A 115 4.78 -1.99 8.84
N GLN A 116 3.97 -2.63 7.99
CA GLN A 116 4.42 -3.58 6.99
C GLN A 116 4.40 -2.95 5.59
N VAL A 117 5.38 -3.30 4.74
CA VAL A 117 5.47 -2.84 3.35
C VAL A 117 5.45 -4.03 2.42
N ALA A 118 4.45 -4.11 1.53
CA ALA A 118 4.32 -5.16 0.53
C ALA A 118 5.28 -4.88 -0.64
N VAL A 119 6.41 -5.58 -0.69
CA VAL A 119 7.51 -5.28 -1.62
C VAL A 119 7.17 -5.55 -3.09
N ASP A 120 6.31 -6.50 -3.36
CA ASP A 120 5.82 -6.85 -4.69
C ASP A 120 4.69 -5.92 -5.19
N ALA A 121 4.04 -5.21 -4.27
CA ALA A 121 3.09 -4.13 -4.54
C ALA A 121 3.73 -2.73 -4.41
N THR A 122 5.05 -2.62 -4.39
CA THR A 122 5.77 -1.34 -4.26
C THR A 122 6.74 -1.18 -5.42
N GLY A 123 6.75 0.01 -6.05
CA GLY A 123 7.56 0.30 -7.23
C GLY A 123 8.38 1.59 -7.14
N SER A 124 9.33 1.73 -8.05
CA SER A 124 10.06 2.96 -8.35
C SER A 124 10.47 2.97 -9.81
N ARG A 125 10.83 4.16 -10.34
CA ARG A 125 11.34 4.30 -11.71
C ARG A 125 12.55 3.42 -11.97
N HIS A 126 13.49 3.38 -11.03
CA HIS A 126 14.71 2.59 -11.13
C HIS A 126 14.78 1.53 -10.04
N ALA A 127 15.28 0.34 -10.39
CA ALA A 127 15.38 -0.78 -9.45
C ALA A 127 16.28 -0.45 -8.24
N VAL A 128 17.35 0.32 -8.44
CA VAL A 128 18.24 0.74 -7.35
C VAL A 128 17.53 1.63 -6.34
N ASP A 129 16.64 2.52 -6.78
CA ASP A 129 15.88 3.41 -5.90
C ASP A 129 14.88 2.61 -5.06
N LYS A 130 14.22 1.62 -5.66
CA LYS A 130 13.35 0.68 -4.93
C LYS A 130 14.14 -0.09 -3.87
N GLU A 131 15.26 -0.69 -4.26
CA GLU A 131 16.10 -1.49 -3.35
C GLU A 131 16.60 -0.66 -2.17
N VAL A 132 17.15 0.52 -2.43
CA VAL A 132 17.66 1.41 -1.39
C VAL A 132 16.52 1.93 -0.51
N GLY A 133 15.39 2.29 -1.10
CA GLY A 133 14.18 2.71 -0.39
C GLY A 133 13.71 1.65 0.59
N LEU A 134 13.47 0.44 0.13
CA LEU A 134 12.98 -0.68 0.97
C LEU A 134 13.99 -1.03 2.08
N ARG A 135 15.29 -1.09 1.79
CA ARG A 135 16.34 -1.34 2.79
C ARG A 135 16.37 -0.25 3.87
N ARG A 136 16.12 1.01 3.49
CA ARG A 136 16.02 2.13 4.45
C ARG A 136 14.82 1.95 5.37
N LEU A 137 13.67 1.54 4.84
CA LEU A 137 12.46 1.31 5.62
C LEU A 137 12.61 0.16 6.60
N GLU A 138 13.18 -0.96 6.16
CA GLU A 138 13.48 -2.10 7.02
C GLU A 138 14.38 -1.71 8.20
N ARG A 139 15.46 -0.94 7.94
CA ARG A 139 16.36 -0.43 8.99
C ARG A 139 15.68 0.56 9.93
N ALA A 140 14.65 1.26 9.49
CA ALA A 140 13.88 2.17 10.32
C ALA A 140 12.83 1.46 11.19
N GLY A 141 12.62 0.15 11.00
CA GLY A 141 11.71 -0.66 11.80
C GLY A 141 10.45 -1.14 11.06
N ALA A 142 10.29 -0.84 9.77
CA ALA A 142 9.22 -1.43 8.98
C ALA A 142 9.51 -2.92 8.70
N THR A 143 8.48 -3.74 8.71
CA THR A 143 8.57 -5.14 8.28
C THR A 143 8.32 -5.23 6.78
N LEU A 144 9.21 -5.87 6.03
CA LEU A 144 8.98 -6.18 4.63
C LEU A 144 8.16 -7.47 4.50
N THR A 145 7.14 -7.44 3.66
CA THR A 145 6.23 -8.56 3.38
C THR A 145 5.91 -8.63 1.89
N THR A 146 5.05 -9.57 1.50
CA THR A 146 4.48 -9.67 0.15
C THR A 146 2.95 -9.61 0.21
N VAL A 147 2.31 -9.37 -0.93
CA VAL A 147 0.84 -9.36 -1.03
C VAL A 147 0.23 -10.65 -0.48
N GLU A 148 0.73 -11.79 -0.92
CA GLU A 148 0.22 -13.10 -0.47
C GLU A 148 0.42 -13.29 1.04
N ALA A 149 1.62 -13.01 1.55
CA ALA A 149 1.92 -13.18 2.97
C ALA A 149 1.03 -12.26 3.83
N ALA A 150 0.90 -10.98 3.47
CA ALA A 150 0.07 -10.02 4.21
C ALA A 150 -1.42 -10.41 4.21
N LEU A 151 -1.97 -10.80 3.05
CA LEU A 151 -3.37 -11.22 2.96
C LEU A 151 -3.64 -12.52 3.76
N LEU A 152 -2.70 -13.45 3.80
CA LEU A 152 -2.83 -14.66 4.61
C LEU A 152 -2.65 -14.40 6.11
N GLU A 153 -1.80 -13.42 6.51
CA GLU A 153 -1.75 -12.95 7.90
C GLU A 153 -3.10 -12.38 8.34
N LEU A 154 -3.68 -11.47 7.55
CA LEU A 154 -4.99 -10.86 7.81
C LEU A 154 -6.13 -11.89 7.81
N CYS A 155 -6.02 -12.94 7.01
CA CYS A 155 -7.01 -14.01 6.93
C CYS A 155 -6.98 -14.95 8.15
N GLU A 156 -5.81 -15.11 8.78
CA GLU A 156 -5.51 -15.89 10.00
C GLU A 156 -5.70 -17.41 9.89
N ARG A 157 -6.73 -17.90 9.19
CA ARG A 157 -7.00 -19.34 9.12
C ARG A 157 -7.51 -19.81 7.77
N ALA A 158 -7.09 -20.99 7.36
CA ALA A 158 -7.58 -21.65 6.16
C ALA A 158 -8.98 -22.26 6.36
N GLY A 159 -9.66 -22.52 5.25
CA GLY A 159 -10.92 -23.28 5.23
C GLY A 159 -12.19 -22.44 5.44
N THR A 160 -12.07 -21.16 5.74
CA THR A 160 -13.22 -20.25 5.87
C THR A 160 -13.72 -19.76 4.50
N PRO A 161 -14.94 -19.21 4.40
CA PRO A 161 -15.40 -18.56 3.17
C PRO A 161 -14.49 -17.42 2.70
N GLU A 162 -14.03 -16.60 3.65
CA GLU A 162 -13.11 -15.47 3.40
C GLU A 162 -11.77 -15.98 2.86
N PHE A 163 -11.19 -17.03 3.44
CA PHE A 163 -9.97 -17.66 2.92
C PHE A 163 -10.13 -18.10 1.46
N LYS A 164 -11.27 -18.74 1.12
CA LYS A 164 -11.53 -19.16 -0.27
C LYS A 164 -11.65 -17.98 -1.23
N ALA A 165 -12.19 -16.86 -0.75
CA ALA A 165 -12.29 -15.64 -1.53
C ALA A 165 -10.91 -14.99 -1.71
N VAL A 166 -10.12 -14.84 -0.64
CA VAL A 166 -8.74 -14.34 -0.68
C VAL A 166 -7.85 -15.22 -1.57
N GLN A 167 -7.99 -16.55 -1.48
CA GLN A 167 -7.24 -17.48 -2.32
C GLN A 167 -7.43 -17.22 -3.83
N LYS A 168 -8.64 -16.84 -4.25
CA LYS A 168 -8.91 -16.48 -5.66
C LYS A 168 -8.25 -15.16 -6.09
N VAL A 169 -8.00 -14.26 -5.13
CA VAL A 169 -7.32 -13.00 -5.38
C VAL A 169 -5.82 -13.18 -5.54
N ILE A 170 -5.21 -14.10 -4.77
CA ILE A 170 -3.76 -14.32 -4.79
C ILE A 170 -3.28 -15.30 -5.86
N LEU A 171 -4.15 -16.17 -6.37
CA LEU A 171 -3.85 -17.11 -7.47
C LEU A 171 -4.04 -16.45 -8.85
#